data_a6c44d9950890fc9a800c65a7f601ff3
#
_entry.id   a6c44d9950890fc9a800c65a7f601ff3
#
_cell.length_a   1.000
_cell.length_b   1.000
_cell.length_c   1.000
_cell.angle_alpha   90.00
_cell.angle_beta   90.00
_cell.angle_gamma   90.00
#
_symmetry.space_group_name_H-M   'P 1'
#
loop_
_entity.id
_entity.type
_entity.pdbx_description
1 polymer ?
#
loop_
_entity_poly.entity_id
_entity_poly.type
_entity_poly.pdbx_seq_one_letter_code
_entity_poly.pdbx_strand_id
1 'polypeptide(L)'
;MALMDITPGTKISGQMSPEPTQEDLAFAQQMGIEYVCLWTDAEHANYDYFMSRREIYENAGIKIYGFGNGDVHNQDAIVLNLPNRDAKVAQYKRYIRDLGKAGIPYTTYAHMGNGIWSTERETTRGGASARGFDLAKATEGHWGGREFEMPLTHGRAYSKDEIWDNFAAFIHEVAPVAEEAGVRIGIHPDDPPQPELGGIPRCIFSSFDGYQRAMEIADSPNIGICFCIGCWLEGGPLMGKDVVESIKYFGEKGKLFKIHYRNVNQPLPHFVETYIDNGYFEMYKATRALEETGFYGVMIPDHIPTMADDGRISTAYSIAYMKAHVDRARAEVAAA
;
A
#
# COMPACT_ATOMS: atom_id res chain seq x y z
N MET A 1 17.77 -16.82 -8.45
CA MET A 1 16.61 -17.25 -9.29
C MET A 1 16.21 -16.05 -10.13
N ALA A 2 15.66 -16.24 -11.33
CA ALA A 2 15.11 -15.12 -12.08
C ALA A 2 13.86 -14.59 -11.36
N LEU A 3 13.67 -13.25 -11.38
CA LEU A 3 12.45 -12.64 -10.90
C LEU A 3 11.24 -13.16 -11.66
N MET A 4 10.11 -13.22 -11.00
CA MET A 4 8.86 -13.58 -11.62
C MET A 4 8.50 -12.56 -12.72
N ASP A 5 8.26 -13.05 -13.93
CA ASP A 5 7.74 -12.22 -15.01
C ASP A 5 6.26 -11.90 -14.76
N ILE A 6 5.96 -10.59 -14.72
CA ILE A 6 4.60 -10.09 -14.56
C ILE A 6 4.08 -9.76 -15.94
N THR A 7 3.04 -10.46 -16.37
CA THR A 7 2.40 -10.17 -17.66
C THR A 7 1.82 -8.76 -17.67
N PRO A 8 1.86 -8.03 -18.83
CA PRO A 8 1.29 -6.70 -18.94
C PRO A 8 -0.20 -6.62 -18.55
N GLY A 9 -0.63 -5.43 -18.10
CA GLY A 9 -1.99 -5.10 -17.73
C GLY A 9 -2.29 -5.26 -16.24
N THR A 10 -3.37 -4.64 -15.80
CA THR A 10 -3.86 -4.69 -14.42
C THR A 10 -4.25 -6.11 -14.02
N LYS A 11 -3.74 -6.59 -12.90
CA LYS A 11 -4.13 -7.88 -12.32
C LYS A 11 -4.93 -7.64 -11.04
N ILE A 12 -6.07 -8.32 -10.92
CA ILE A 12 -6.80 -8.36 -9.66
C ILE A 12 -6.09 -9.35 -8.75
N SER A 13 -5.80 -8.91 -7.55
CA SER A 13 -5.06 -9.67 -6.54
C SER A 13 -5.78 -9.61 -5.20
N GLY A 14 -5.39 -10.45 -4.27
CA GLY A 14 -5.84 -10.43 -2.89
C GLY A 14 -4.66 -10.31 -1.92
N GLN A 15 -4.93 -9.76 -0.75
CA GLN A 15 -4.03 -9.90 0.39
C GLN A 15 -4.42 -11.18 1.11
N MET A 16 -3.50 -12.12 1.23
CA MET A 16 -3.77 -13.45 1.79
C MET A 16 -2.80 -13.78 2.94
N SER A 17 -3.16 -14.80 3.71
CA SER A 17 -2.31 -15.34 4.78
C SER A 17 -1.04 -15.95 4.18
N PRO A 18 0.15 -15.79 4.77
CA PRO A 18 1.32 -16.57 4.40
C PRO A 18 1.15 -18.06 4.73
N GLU A 19 0.21 -18.40 5.62
CA GLU A 19 -0.18 -19.76 5.98
C GLU A 19 -1.64 -20.04 5.53
N PRO A 20 -1.89 -20.21 4.20
CA PRO A 20 -3.23 -20.38 3.71
C PRO A 20 -3.76 -21.78 4.02
N THR A 21 -5.05 -21.86 4.32
CA THR A 21 -5.77 -23.14 4.34
C THR A 21 -6.08 -23.60 2.91
N GLN A 22 -6.47 -24.85 2.73
CA GLN A 22 -6.94 -25.34 1.43
C GLN A 22 -8.19 -24.60 0.94
N GLU A 23 -9.05 -24.15 1.86
CA GLU A 23 -10.22 -23.34 1.54
C GLU A 23 -9.83 -21.94 1.06
N ASP A 24 -8.79 -21.32 1.62
CA ASP A 24 -8.29 -20.02 1.17
C ASP A 24 -7.73 -20.10 -0.25
N LEU A 25 -6.96 -21.15 -0.53
CA LEU A 25 -6.43 -21.40 -1.87
C LEU A 25 -7.56 -21.67 -2.88
N ALA A 26 -8.52 -22.50 -2.51
CA ALA A 26 -9.69 -22.78 -3.35
C ALA A 26 -10.52 -21.51 -3.61
N PHE A 27 -10.73 -20.66 -2.59
CA PHE A 27 -11.42 -19.38 -2.73
C PHE A 27 -10.69 -18.47 -3.72
N ALA A 28 -9.37 -18.32 -3.60
CA ALA A 28 -8.58 -17.52 -4.52
C ALA A 28 -8.68 -18.02 -5.97
N GLN A 29 -8.60 -19.36 -6.17
CA GLN A 29 -8.77 -19.99 -7.48
C GLN A 29 -10.16 -19.74 -8.06
N GLN A 30 -11.22 -19.92 -7.26
CA GLN A 30 -12.62 -19.67 -7.67
C GLN A 30 -12.86 -18.22 -8.05
N MET A 31 -12.20 -17.28 -7.35
CA MET A 31 -12.23 -15.87 -7.71
C MET A 31 -11.36 -15.54 -8.92
N GLY A 32 -10.60 -16.49 -9.47
CA GLY A 32 -9.69 -16.27 -10.59
C GLY A 32 -8.55 -15.32 -10.25
N ILE A 33 -8.02 -15.42 -9.03
CA ILE A 33 -6.85 -14.68 -8.58
C ILE A 33 -5.60 -15.42 -9.02
N GLU A 34 -4.76 -14.76 -9.83
CA GLU A 34 -3.49 -15.30 -10.29
C GLU A 34 -2.30 -14.87 -9.42
N TYR A 35 -2.42 -13.72 -8.76
CA TYR A 35 -1.38 -13.11 -7.94
C TYR A 35 -1.92 -12.76 -6.57
N VAL A 36 -1.07 -12.92 -5.54
CA VAL A 36 -1.38 -12.54 -4.15
C VAL A 36 -0.28 -11.67 -3.55
N CYS A 37 -0.66 -10.85 -2.58
CA CYS A 37 0.25 -10.14 -1.70
C CYS A 37 0.16 -10.74 -0.30
N LEU A 38 1.30 -10.97 0.33
CA LEU A 38 1.40 -11.56 1.65
C LEU A 38 2.07 -10.58 2.61
N TRP A 39 1.95 -10.83 3.90
CA TRP A 39 2.70 -10.14 4.94
C TRP A 39 3.59 -11.12 5.69
N THR A 40 4.71 -10.62 6.19
CA THR A 40 5.66 -11.35 7.03
C THR A 40 6.16 -10.44 8.16
N ASP A 41 6.98 -10.97 9.03
CA ASP A 41 7.65 -10.30 10.13
C ASP A 41 9.19 -10.42 10.01
N ALA A 42 9.93 -9.94 11.01
CA ALA A 42 11.39 -10.00 11.02
C ALA A 42 11.95 -11.42 11.11
N GLU A 43 11.26 -12.32 11.81
CA GLU A 43 11.69 -13.71 12.02
C GLU A 43 11.60 -14.52 10.72
N HIS A 44 10.52 -14.32 9.99
CA HIS A 44 10.20 -15.03 8.75
C HIS A 44 10.69 -14.32 7.48
N ALA A 45 11.32 -13.14 7.58
CA ALA A 45 11.79 -12.38 6.43
C ALA A 45 13.14 -12.90 5.90
N ASN A 46 13.16 -14.12 5.38
CA ASN A 46 14.35 -14.77 4.85
C ASN A 46 14.05 -15.62 3.60
N TYR A 47 15.10 -15.94 2.85
CA TYR A 47 15.01 -16.68 1.57
C TYR A 47 14.27 -18.01 1.70
N ASP A 48 14.58 -18.82 2.72
CA ASP A 48 14.00 -20.17 2.85
C ASP A 48 12.50 -20.10 3.13
N TYR A 49 12.08 -19.15 3.96
CA TYR A 49 10.66 -18.91 4.21
C TYR A 49 9.94 -18.45 2.93
N PHE A 50 10.49 -17.51 2.21
CA PHE A 50 9.89 -17.04 0.95
C PHE A 50 9.75 -18.16 -0.07
N MET A 51 10.75 -19.02 -0.21
CA MET A 51 10.69 -20.18 -1.10
C MET A 51 9.63 -21.18 -0.66
N SER A 52 9.50 -21.45 0.63
CA SER A 52 8.45 -22.36 1.14
C SER A 52 7.04 -21.82 0.89
N ARG A 53 6.83 -20.48 1.02
CA ARG A 53 5.54 -19.87 0.68
C ARG A 53 5.27 -19.93 -0.82
N ARG A 54 6.28 -19.66 -1.65
CA ARG A 54 6.15 -19.80 -3.10
C ARG A 54 5.70 -21.19 -3.50
N GLU A 55 6.31 -22.23 -2.95
CA GLU A 55 5.94 -23.61 -3.25
C GLU A 55 4.45 -23.88 -2.95
N ILE A 56 3.94 -23.44 -1.80
CA ILE A 56 2.53 -23.61 -1.42
C ILE A 56 1.59 -22.95 -2.45
N TYR A 57 1.86 -21.68 -2.78
CA TYR A 57 1.02 -20.91 -3.69
C TYR A 57 1.16 -21.36 -5.15
N GLU A 58 2.38 -21.64 -5.63
CA GLU A 58 2.63 -22.11 -6.99
C GLU A 58 2.02 -23.50 -7.24
N ASN A 59 2.01 -24.38 -6.25
CA ASN A 59 1.30 -25.68 -6.32
C ASN A 59 -0.22 -25.50 -6.48
N ALA A 60 -0.77 -24.38 -6.03
CA ALA A 60 -2.17 -24.01 -6.27
C ALA A 60 -2.37 -23.18 -7.57
N GLY A 61 -1.32 -22.99 -8.38
CA GLY A 61 -1.38 -22.16 -9.59
C GLY A 61 -1.45 -20.66 -9.33
N ILE A 62 -1.09 -20.21 -8.13
CA ILE A 62 -1.12 -18.80 -7.71
C ILE A 62 0.31 -18.30 -7.53
N LYS A 63 0.61 -17.09 -7.98
CA LYS A 63 1.93 -16.47 -7.86
C LYS A 63 1.95 -15.44 -6.74
N ILE A 64 3.05 -15.36 -5.99
CA ILE A 64 3.25 -14.32 -5.00
C ILE A 64 3.84 -13.09 -5.69
N TYR A 65 3.03 -12.02 -5.79
CA TYR A 65 3.49 -10.74 -6.34
C TYR A 65 4.48 -10.05 -5.41
N GLY A 66 4.21 -10.06 -4.10
CA GLY A 66 5.09 -9.43 -3.15
C GLY A 66 4.77 -9.74 -1.70
N PHE A 67 5.72 -9.40 -0.85
CA PHE A 67 5.55 -9.39 0.59
C PHE A 67 5.58 -7.97 1.13
N GLY A 68 4.74 -7.67 2.14
CA GLY A 68 5.00 -6.63 3.12
C GLY A 68 5.73 -7.23 4.31
N ASN A 69 6.44 -6.41 5.08
CA ASN A 69 7.07 -6.83 6.32
C ASN A 69 6.72 -5.86 7.44
N GLY A 70 5.96 -6.31 8.43
CA GLY A 70 5.47 -5.50 9.53
C GLY A 70 6.55 -4.82 10.35
N ASP A 71 7.74 -5.46 10.45
CA ASP A 71 8.86 -4.96 11.26
C ASP A 71 9.78 -3.96 10.55
N VAL A 72 9.63 -3.80 9.24
CA VAL A 72 10.45 -2.84 8.46
C VAL A 72 9.63 -1.89 7.58
N HIS A 73 8.34 -2.06 7.56
CA HIS A 73 7.41 -1.18 6.81
C HIS A 73 7.23 0.09 7.60
N ASN A 74 6.80 0.62 8.37
CA ASN A 74 6.65 1.83 9.15
C ASN A 74 7.66 1.91 10.30
N GLN A 75 8.90 2.29 10.03
CA GLN A 75 9.93 2.34 11.07
C GLN A 75 10.18 3.77 11.53
N ASP A 76 9.76 4.11 12.74
CA ASP A 76 10.08 5.37 13.41
C ASP A 76 11.60 5.62 13.48
N ALA A 77 12.38 4.57 13.73
CA ALA A 77 13.83 4.64 13.74
C ALA A 77 14.41 5.20 12.42
N ILE A 78 13.84 4.83 11.28
CA ILE A 78 14.27 5.31 9.97
C ILE A 78 13.72 6.71 9.73
N VAL A 79 12.42 6.91 9.95
CA VAL A 79 11.74 8.19 9.67
C VAL A 79 12.28 9.32 10.52
N LEU A 80 12.60 9.06 11.79
CA LEU A 80 12.99 10.06 12.77
C LEU A 80 14.51 10.03 13.11
N ASN A 81 15.28 9.20 12.41
CA ASN A 81 16.71 9.02 12.61
C ASN A 81 17.08 8.70 14.06
N LEU A 82 16.40 7.70 14.65
CA LEU A 82 16.65 7.27 16.02
C LEU A 82 17.92 6.41 16.12
N PRO A 83 18.49 6.18 17.33
CA PRO A 83 19.79 5.51 17.52
C PRO A 83 19.92 4.11 16.88
N ASN A 84 18.81 3.40 16.67
CA ASN A 84 18.79 2.07 16.04
C ASN A 84 18.53 2.10 14.53
N ARG A 85 18.54 3.29 13.89
CA ARG A 85 18.27 3.48 12.45
C ARG A 85 19.12 2.58 11.57
N ASP A 86 20.42 2.56 11.77
CA ASP A 86 21.35 1.82 10.88
C ASP A 86 21.11 0.31 10.93
N ALA A 87 20.76 -0.21 12.10
CA ALA A 87 20.39 -1.63 12.25
C ALA A 87 19.09 -1.94 11.46
N LYS A 88 18.10 -1.03 11.50
CA LYS A 88 16.83 -1.18 10.76
C LYS A 88 17.03 -1.04 9.25
N VAL A 89 17.87 -0.12 8.80
CA VAL A 89 18.22 0.01 7.37
C VAL A 89 18.96 -1.24 6.89
N ALA A 90 19.91 -1.77 7.68
CA ALA A 90 20.60 -3.01 7.34
C ALA A 90 19.64 -4.22 7.28
N GLN A 91 18.67 -4.30 8.19
CA GLN A 91 17.61 -5.31 8.18
C GLN A 91 16.77 -5.21 6.90
N TYR A 92 16.33 -4.00 6.52
CA TYR A 92 15.56 -3.75 5.31
C TYR A 92 16.33 -4.15 4.04
N LYS A 93 17.61 -3.78 3.95
CA LYS A 93 18.46 -4.17 2.81
C LYS A 93 18.62 -5.70 2.68
N ARG A 94 18.74 -6.44 3.79
CA ARG A 94 18.77 -7.92 3.75
C ARG A 94 17.44 -8.48 3.24
N TYR A 95 16.33 -7.97 3.76
CA TYR A 95 14.99 -8.35 3.33
C TYR A 95 14.80 -8.17 1.80
N ILE A 96 15.18 -7.02 1.24
CA ILE A 96 15.12 -6.76 -0.20
C ILE A 96 15.95 -7.77 -1.00
N ARG A 97 17.18 -8.06 -0.55
CA ARG A 97 18.04 -9.06 -1.23
C ARG A 97 17.44 -10.46 -1.19
N ASP A 98 16.85 -10.86 -0.09
CA ASP A 98 16.24 -12.18 0.04
C ASP A 98 14.95 -12.32 -0.77
N LEU A 99 14.16 -11.27 -0.92
CA LEU A 99 13.04 -11.22 -1.87
C LEU A 99 13.55 -11.44 -3.32
N GLY A 100 14.56 -10.69 -3.73
CA GLY A 100 15.13 -10.83 -5.07
C GLY A 100 15.69 -12.21 -5.35
N LYS A 101 16.43 -12.81 -4.40
CA LYS A 101 16.93 -14.20 -4.51
C LYS A 101 15.78 -15.20 -4.64
N ALA A 102 14.68 -14.98 -3.89
CA ALA A 102 13.49 -15.82 -3.96
C ALA A 102 12.65 -15.55 -5.22
N GLY A 103 13.05 -14.62 -6.10
CA GLY A 103 12.32 -14.28 -7.31
C GLY A 103 11.02 -13.51 -7.09
N ILE A 104 10.87 -12.87 -5.93
CA ILE A 104 9.68 -12.08 -5.57
C ILE A 104 9.96 -10.62 -5.93
N PRO A 105 9.20 -10.03 -6.88
CA PRO A 105 9.57 -8.76 -7.51
C PRO A 105 9.13 -7.50 -6.76
N TYR A 106 8.39 -7.59 -5.65
CA TYR A 106 7.75 -6.43 -5.05
C TYR A 106 7.67 -6.46 -3.53
N THR A 107 7.80 -5.30 -2.93
CA THR A 107 7.42 -5.04 -1.53
C THR A 107 6.74 -3.69 -1.39
N THR A 108 5.87 -3.56 -0.37
CA THR A 108 5.29 -2.28 0.05
C THR A 108 6.13 -1.69 1.20
N TYR A 109 6.33 -0.38 1.18
CA TYR A 109 6.94 0.41 2.25
C TYR A 109 6.04 1.59 2.59
N ALA A 110 6.06 2.06 3.83
CA ALA A 110 5.46 3.33 4.23
C ALA A 110 6.42 4.10 5.14
N HIS A 111 6.31 5.42 5.15
CA HIS A 111 7.23 6.31 5.85
C HIS A 111 6.53 7.10 6.97
N MET A 112 5.63 6.42 7.69
CA MET A 112 4.85 7.00 8.79
C MET A 112 5.58 6.76 10.12
N GLY A 113 6.21 7.77 10.69
CA GLY A 113 7.01 7.62 11.92
C GLY A 113 6.20 7.26 13.17
N ASN A 114 4.90 7.52 13.17
CA ASN A 114 3.98 7.22 14.26
C ASN A 114 2.75 6.42 13.82
N GLY A 115 2.92 5.61 12.79
CA GLY A 115 1.94 4.62 12.38
C GLY A 115 0.69 5.17 11.68
N ILE A 116 -0.33 4.31 11.63
CA ILE A 116 -1.65 4.59 11.07
C ILE A 116 -2.55 5.13 12.19
N TRP A 117 -3.37 6.13 11.88
CA TRP A 117 -4.28 6.74 12.83
C TRP A 117 -5.73 6.42 12.47
N SER A 118 -6.50 6.04 13.47
CA SER A 118 -7.93 5.77 13.38
C SER A 118 -8.61 6.27 14.64
N THR A 119 -9.90 6.55 14.55
CA THR A 119 -10.75 6.81 15.71
C THR A 119 -11.71 5.63 15.92
N GLU A 120 -12.74 5.79 16.70
CA GLU A 120 -13.76 4.76 16.90
C GLU A 120 -14.32 4.29 15.55
N ARG A 121 -14.63 3.00 15.47
CA ARG A 121 -15.30 2.46 14.31
C ARG A 121 -16.69 3.06 14.15
N GLU A 122 -17.05 3.39 12.95
CA GLU A 122 -18.34 3.96 12.59
C GLU A 122 -19.15 3.00 11.70
N THR A 123 -20.36 3.39 11.38
CA THR A 123 -21.23 2.57 10.52
C THR A 123 -21.28 3.10 9.10
N THR A 124 -21.28 2.19 8.14
CA THR A 124 -21.53 2.47 6.73
C THR A 124 -22.82 1.77 6.24
N ARG A 125 -23.04 1.68 4.94
CA ARG A 125 -24.25 1.08 4.34
C ARG A 125 -24.68 -0.21 5.02
N GLY A 126 -25.96 -0.31 5.36
CA GLY A 126 -26.57 -1.49 6.00
C GLY A 126 -26.16 -1.73 7.45
N GLY A 127 -25.55 -0.74 8.12
CA GLY A 127 -25.09 -0.85 9.49
C GLY A 127 -23.77 -1.59 9.66
N ALA A 128 -23.04 -1.83 8.57
CA ALA A 128 -21.74 -2.49 8.62
C ALA A 128 -20.72 -1.62 9.36
N SER A 129 -19.89 -2.24 10.20
CA SER A 129 -18.81 -1.58 10.91
C SER A 129 -17.64 -1.27 9.98
N ALA A 130 -17.18 -0.02 10.00
CA ALA A 130 -16.10 0.46 9.16
C ALA A 130 -15.07 1.24 9.97
N ARG A 131 -13.83 1.30 9.47
CA ARG A 131 -12.80 2.20 10.01
C ARG A 131 -13.23 3.64 9.75
N GLY A 132 -13.02 4.48 10.76
CA GLY A 132 -13.22 5.92 10.70
C GLY A 132 -12.02 6.68 11.20
N PHE A 133 -11.93 7.93 10.81
CA PHE A 133 -10.98 8.90 11.35
C PHE A 133 -11.67 10.25 11.47
N ASP A 134 -11.61 10.82 12.69
CA ASP A 134 -12.07 12.17 13.00
C ASP A 134 -10.92 12.92 13.67
N LEU A 135 -10.39 13.93 13.01
CA LEU A 135 -9.23 14.71 13.50
C LEU A 135 -9.49 15.31 14.89
N ALA A 136 -10.74 15.69 15.19
CA ALA A 136 -11.08 16.25 16.49
C ALA A 136 -11.05 15.22 17.64
N LYS A 137 -11.04 13.93 17.32
CA LYS A 137 -11.03 12.82 18.28
C LYS A 137 -9.74 12.00 18.24
N ALA A 138 -8.84 12.30 17.28
CA ALA A 138 -7.61 11.55 17.11
C ALA A 138 -6.67 11.76 18.31
N THR A 139 -6.34 10.70 19.01
CA THR A 139 -5.49 10.71 20.22
C THR A 139 -4.22 9.90 20.05
N GLU A 140 -4.21 8.94 19.14
CA GLU A 140 -3.11 7.98 18.99
C GLU A 140 -3.02 7.37 17.60
N GLY A 141 -1.81 6.92 17.23
CA GLY A 141 -1.53 6.11 16.07
C GLY A 141 -1.06 4.71 16.47
N HIS A 142 -1.12 3.76 15.53
CA HIS A 142 -0.79 2.35 15.80
C HIS A 142 0.08 1.75 14.69
N TRP A 143 1.09 0.97 15.07
CA TRP A 143 1.83 0.13 14.15
C TRP A 143 2.61 -0.97 14.88
N GLY A 144 2.52 -2.21 14.40
CA GLY A 144 3.32 -3.33 14.90
C GLY A 144 3.14 -3.61 16.40
N GLY A 145 1.91 -3.44 16.91
CA GLY A 145 1.59 -3.62 18.33
C GLY A 145 2.04 -2.46 19.23
N ARG A 146 2.52 -1.35 18.63
CA ARG A 146 2.90 -0.12 19.34
C ARG A 146 1.81 0.94 19.20
N GLU A 147 1.64 1.71 20.25
CA GLU A 147 0.76 2.88 20.32
C GLU A 147 1.61 4.16 20.40
N PHE A 148 1.16 5.21 19.72
CA PHE A 148 1.86 6.49 19.61
C PHE A 148 0.90 7.61 20.05
N GLU A 149 0.96 7.98 21.33
CA GLU A 149 0.00 8.89 21.96
C GLU A 149 0.32 10.37 21.72
N MET A 150 -0.75 11.18 21.55
CA MET A 150 -0.68 12.66 21.55
C MET A 150 -0.21 13.20 22.90
N PRO A 151 0.29 14.47 23.01
CA PRO A 151 0.45 15.43 21.91
C PRO A 151 1.75 15.26 21.11
N LEU A 152 2.78 14.61 21.65
CA LEU A 152 4.09 14.45 21.03
C LEU A 152 4.53 12.99 21.13
N THR A 153 4.23 12.23 20.09
CA THR A 153 4.40 10.76 20.07
C THR A 153 5.84 10.28 20.31
N HIS A 154 6.82 11.16 20.09
CA HIS A 154 8.26 10.88 20.31
C HIS A 154 8.94 11.95 21.18
N GLY A 155 8.17 12.55 22.10
CA GLY A 155 8.69 13.47 23.10
C GLY A 155 9.11 14.86 22.60
N ARG A 156 9.09 15.09 21.28
CA ARG A 156 9.34 16.39 20.65
C ARG A 156 8.62 16.54 19.32
N ALA A 157 8.53 17.78 18.84
CA ALA A 157 8.17 18.04 17.45
C ALA A 157 9.39 17.89 16.52
N TYR A 158 9.13 17.49 15.29
CA TYR A 158 10.11 17.38 14.21
C TYR A 158 9.82 18.44 13.15
N SER A 159 10.84 18.90 12.45
CA SER A 159 10.68 19.81 11.32
C SER A 159 10.46 19.03 10.02
N LYS A 160 9.86 19.70 9.02
CA LYS A 160 9.73 19.11 7.67
C LYS A 160 11.09 18.81 7.05
N ASP A 161 12.07 19.64 7.27
CA ASP A 161 13.43 19.45 6.72
C ASP A 161 14.08 18.20 7.32
N GLU A 162 13.95 17.97 8.63
CA GLU A 162 14.43 16.73 9.25
C GLU A 162 13.80 15.49 8.61
N ILE A 163 12.48 15.49 8.37
CA ILE A 163 11.79 14.34 7.74
C ILE A 163 12.28 14.14 6.30
N TRP A 164 12.47 15.20 5.53
CA TRP A 164 13.01 15.13 4.17
C TRP A 164 14.44 14.62 4.14
N ASP A 165 15.32 15.12 5.01
CA ASP A 165 16.72 14.70 5.09
C ASP A 165 16.84 13.23 5.48
N ASN A 166 16.02 12.78 6.45
CA ASN A 166 15.98 11.38 6.88
C ASN A 166 15.50 10.45 5.76
N PHE A 167 14.48 10.88 5.00
CA PHE A 167 14.02 10.14 3.83
C PHE A 167 15.10 10.04 2.75
N ALA A 168 15.74 11.16 2.41
CA ALA A 168 16.80 11.19 1.40
C ALA A 168 17.96 10.27 1.80
N ALA A 169 18.40 10.32 3.05
CA ALA A 169 19.44 9.44 3.57
C ALA A 169 19.04 7.95 3.48
N PHE A 170 17.79 7.62 3.81
CA PHE A 170 17.28 6.25 3.72
C PHE A 170 17.19 5.76 2.27
N ILE A 171 16.57 6.54 1.39
CA ILE A 171 16.26 6.08 0.05
C ILE A 171 17.53 5.93 -0.80
N HIS A 172 18.54 6.80 -0.62
CA HIS A 172 19.84 6.70 -1.29
C HIS A 172 20.62 5.43 -0.88
N GLU A 173 20.39 4.91 0.35
CA GLU A 173 20.99 3.66 0.77
C GLU A 173 20.26 2.42 0.23
N VAL A 174 18.96 2.52 0.01
CA VAL A 174 18.09 1.38 -0.27
C VAL A 174 17.81 1.21 -1.77
N ALA A 175 17.70 2.30 -2.53
CA ALA A 175 17.40 2.25 -3.95
C ALA A 175 18.42 1.41 -4.76
N PRO A 176 19.75 1.56 -4.56
CA PRO A 176 20.72 0.70 -5.26
C PRO A 176 20.58 -0.78 -4.93
N VAL A 177 20.18 -1.11 -3.69
CA VAL A 177 19.95 -2.50 -3.28
C VAL A 177 18.70 -3.08 -3.95
N ALA A 178 17.65 -2.27 -4.09
CA ALA A 178 16.43 -2.65 -4.79
C ALA A 178 16.71 -2.90 -6.30
N GLU A 179 17.54 -2.06 -6.92
CA GLU A 179 17.96 -2.24 -8.32
C GLU A 179 18.80 -3.50 -8.50
N GLU A 180 19.82 -3.72 -7.67
CA GLU A 180 20.65 -4.93 -7.68
C GLU A 180 19.81 -6.20 -7.54
N ALA A 181 18.86 -6.18 -6.62
CA ALA A 181 17.96 -7.31 -6.36
C ALA A 181 16.84 -7.44 -7.40
N GLY A 182 16.60 -6.43 -8.23
CA GLY A 182 15.48 -6.33 -9.17
C GLY A 182 14.12 -6.18 -8.47
N VAL A 183 14.09 -5.84 -7.18
CA VAL A 183 12.86 -5.72 -6.39
C VAL A 183 12.32 -4.30 -6.48
N ARG A 184 11.02 -4.16 -6.76
CA ARG A 184 10.31 -2.89 -6.74
C ARG A 184 9.81 -2.58 -5.35
N ILE A 185 10.07 -1.36 -4.87
CA ILE A 185 9.55 -0.85 -3.60
C ILE A 185 8.45 0.16 -3.90
N GLY A 186 7.20 -0.20 -3.59
CA GLY A 186 6.06 0.70 -3.70
C GLY A 186 5.80 1.41 -2.39
N ILE A 187 5.93 2.74 -2.37
CA ILE A 187 5.72 3.53 -1.15
C ILE A 187 4.24 3.89 -1.02
N HIS A 188 3.66 3.48 0.11
CA HIS A 188 2.26 3.74 0.46
C HIS A 188 2.10 5.18 0.98
N PRO A 189 0.97 5.87 0.69
CA PRO A 189 0.67 7.16 1.29
C PRO A 189 0.59 7.11 2.81
N ASP A 190 0.74 8.26 3.44
CA ASP A 190 0.37 8.40 4.85
C ASP A 190 -1.11 8.07 5.05
N ASP A 191 -1.43 7.41 6.14
CA ASP A 191 -2.79 6.96 6.44
C ASP A 191 -3.21 7.38 7.87
N PRO A 192 -4.05 8.44 7.97
CA PRO A 192 -4.51 9.32 6.89
C PRO A 192 -3.43 10.33 6.46
N PRO A 193 -3.57 10.98 5.27
CA PRO A 193 -2.64 11.98 4.78
C PRO A 193 -2.87 13.36 5.43
N GLN A 194 -2.98 13.36 6.76
CA GLN A 194 -3.06 14.56 7.57
C GLN A 194 -1.67 15.22 7.63
N PRO A 195 -1.52 16.53 7.40
CA PRO A 195 -0.21 17.19 7.29
C PRO A 195 0.71 17.05 8.50
N GLU A 196 0.14 16.86 9.69
CA GLU A 196 0.88 16.61 10.94
C GLU A 196 0.02 15.79 11.88
N LEU A 197 0.62 14.83 12.58
CA LEU A 197 0.02 14.10 13.69
C LEU A 197 1.08 13.86 14.76
N GLY A 198 0.74 14.20 16.02
CA GLY A 198 1.59 13.90 17.17
C GLY A 198 3.00 14.49 17.13
N GLY A 199 3.15 15.69 16.55
CA GLY A 199 4.43 16.39 16.42
C GLY A 199 5.32 15.91 15.27
N ILE A 200 4.81 15.02 14.41
CA ILE A 200 5.53 14.53 13.22
C ILE A 200 4.87 15.06 11.95
N PRO A 201 5.58 15.86 11.13
CA PRO A 201 5.09 16.28 9.82
C PRO A 201 4.98 15.09 8.86
N ARG A 202 3.80 14.94 8.27
CA ARG A 202 3.54 14.00 7.17
C ARG A 202 3.65 14.74 5.84
N CYS A 203 4.86 15.20 5.52
CA CYS A 203 5.08 16.16 4.45
C CYS A 203 5.57 15.53 3.13
N ILE A 204 5.83 14.22 3.11
CA ILE A 204 6.34 13.52 1.94
C ILE A 204 5.19 12.80 1.21
N PHE A 205 4.56 11.84 1.86
CA PHE A 205 3.60 10.94 1.23
C PHE A 205 2.13 11.29 1.53
N SER A 206 1.87 12.56 1.85
CA SER A 206 0.53 13.12 2.08
C SER A 206 0.08 14.10 0.99
N SER A 207 0.82 14.20 -0.11
CA SER A 207 0.46 15.08 -1.24
C SER A 207 1.12 14.64 -2.53
N PHE A 208 0.54 15.07 -3.65
CA PHE A 208 1.11 14.86 -4.99
C PHE A 208 2.53 15.42 -5.12
N ASP A 209 2.74 16.69 -4.71
CA ASP A 209 4.05 17.33 -4.80
C ASP A 209 5.11 16.64 -3.92
N GLY A 210 4.70 16.16 -2.75
CA GLY A 210 5.56 15.36 -1.89
C GLY A 210 6.01 14.06 -2.57
N TYR A 211 5.09 13.33 -3.16
CA TYR A 211 5.41 12.13 -3.95
C TYR A 211 6.30 12.42 -5.14
N GLN A 212 6.02 13.50 -5.89
CA GLN A 212 6.85 13.89 -7.02
C GLN A 212 8.29 14.13 -6.57
N ARG A 213 8.50 14.97 -5.56
CA ARG A 213 9.83 15.26 -4.98
C ARG A 213 10.52 13.99 -4.45
N ALA A 214 9.77 13.10 -3.79
CA ALA A 214 10.33 11.84 -3.27
C ALA A 214 10.83 10.93 -4.41
N MET A 215 10.10 10.84 -5.52
CA MET A 215 10.52 10.07 -6.69
C MET A 215 11.73 10.70 -7.39
N GLU A 216 11.83 12.02 -7.41
CA GLU A 216 13.00 12.76 -7.93
C GLU A 216 14.25 12.52 -7.05
N ILE A 217 14.11 12.55 -5.72
CA ILE A 217 15.21 12.23 -4.78
C ILE A 217 15.67 10.77 -4.93
N ALA A 218 14.73 9.85 -5.06
CA ALA A 218 15.06 8.44 -5.19
C ALA A 218 15.77 8.10 -6.51
N ASP A 219 15.44 8.79 -7.59
CA ASP A 219 15.97 8.65 -8.95
C ASP A 219 16.25 7.20 -9.37
N SER A 220 15.29 6.32 -9.12
CA SER A 220 15.44 4.88 -9.32
C SER A 220 14.21 4.27 -9.99
N PRO A 221 14.37 3.40 -11.01
CA PRO A 221 13.26 2.68 -11.62
C PRO A 221 12.59 1.68 -10.67
N ASN A 222 13.28 1.29 -9.59
CA ASN A 222 12.79 0.33 -8.61
C ASN A 222 12.09 0.98 -7.42
N ILE A 223 12.08 2.31 -7.35
CA ILE A 223 11.30 3.06 -6.36
C ILE A 223 10.09 3.68 -7.04
N GLY A 224 8.91 3.37 -6.50
CA GLY A 224 7.63 3.83 -7.03
C GLY A 224 6.56 3.86 -5.94
N ILE A 225 5.32 3.69 -6.34
CA ILE A 225 4.17 3.96 -5.49
C ILE A 225 3.31 2.71 -5.34
N CYS A 226 2.97 2.39 -4.09
CA CYS A 226 1.78 1.65 -3.74
C CYS A 226 0.64 2.67 -3.67
N PHE A 227 -0.05 2.89 -4.77
CA PHE A 227 -1.06 3.95 -4.86
C PHE A 227 -2.35 3.51 -4.16
N CYS A 228 -2.58 4.04 -2.97
CA CYS A 228 -3.82 3.81 -2.25
C CYS A 228 -4.85 4.87 -2.67
N ILE A 229 -5.84 4.45 -3.46
CA ILE A 229 -6.95 5.33 -3.87
C ILE A 229 -7.67 5.85 -2.62
N GLY A 230 -7.86 4.99 -1.60
CA GLY A 230 -8.49 5.38 -0.34
C GLY A 230 -7.79 6.56 0.32
N CYS A 231 -6.47 6.49 0.53
CA CYS A 231 -5.72 7.60 1.15
C CYS A 231 -5.77 8.87 0.29
N TRP A 232 -5.75 8.76 -1.04
CA TRP A 232 -5.95 9.91 -1.93
C TRP A 232 -7.32 10.56 -1.72
N LEU A 233 -8.36 9.74 -1.56
CA LEU A 233 -9.73 10.19 -1.29
C LEU A 233 -9.88 10.75 0.13
N GLU A 234 -9.20 10.16 1.12
CA GLU A 234 -9.12 10.70 2.49
C GLU A 234 -8.53 12.11 2.51
N GLY A 235 -7.42 12.31 1.81
CA GLY A 235 -6.79 13.62 1.71
C GLY A 235 -7.59 14.61 0.87
N GLY A 236 -8.29 14.14 -0.16
CA GLY A 236 -9.10 14.98 -1.04
C GLY A 236 -8.31 16.19 -1.55
N PRO A 237 -8.78 17.43 -1.31
CA PRO A 237 -8.09 18.65 -1.76
C PRO A 237 -6.66 18.81 -1.20
N LEU A 238 -6.35 18.23 -0.04
CA LEU A 238 -5.00 18.31 0.56
C LEU A 238 -3.95 17.57 -0.28
N MET A 239 -4.36 16.61 -1.09
CA MET A 239 -3.45 15.87 -1.99
C MET A 239 -2.91 16.73 -3.14
N GLY A 240 -3.50 17.89 -3.43
CA GLY A 240 -3.10 18.82 -4.48
C GLY A 240 -3.59 18.45 -5.88
N LYS A 241 -3.57 17.16 -6.24
CA LYS A 241 -4.18 16.62 -7.47
C LYS A 241 -5.14 15.49 -7.13
N ASP A 242 -6.18 15.34 -7.94
CA ASP A 242 -7.17 14.29 -7.75
C ASP A 242 -6.59 12.90 -8.11
N VAL A 243 -7.39 11.87 -7.83
CA VAL A 243 -7.01 10.46 -8.08
C VAL A 243 -6.67 10.21 -9.54
N VAL A 244 -7.47 10.74 -10.48
CA VAL A 244 -7.31 10.48 -11.92
C VAL A 244 -6.07 11.19 -12.47
N GLU A 245 -5.89 12.46 -12.13
CA GLU A 245 -4.70 13.23 -12.51
C GLU A 245 -3.42 12.60 -11.98
N SER A 246 -3.44 12.14 -10.73
CA SER A 246 -2.29 11.52 -10.08
C SER A 246 -1.96 10.15 -10.68
N ILE A 247 -2.96 9.32 -10.96
CA ILE A 247 -2.77 8.03 -11.65
C ILE A 247 -2.16 8.25 -13.04
N LYS A 248 -2.68 9.20 -13.81
CA LYS A 248 -2.14 9.50 -15.16
C LYS A 248 -0.68 9.94 -15.06
N TYR A 249 -0.38 10.91 -14.22
CA TYR A 249 0.97 11.43 -14.09
C TYR A 249 2.00 10.36 -13.68
N PHE A 250 1.71 9.62 -12.61
CA PHE A 250 2.66 8.60 -12.11
C PHE A 250 2.64 7.32 -12.96
N GLY A 251 1.50 7.00 -13.58
CA GLY A 251 1.35 5.86 -14.48
C GLY A 251 2.16 6.04 -15.76
N GLU A 252 2.08 7.20 -16.42
CA GLU A 252 2.87 7.55 -17.61
C GLU A 252 4.39 7.52 -17.34
N LYS A 253 4.80 7.76 -16.09
CA LYS A 253 6.19 7.66 -15.64
C LYS A 253 6.60 6.24 -15.22
N GLY A 254 5.69 5.25 -15.27
CA GLY A 254 5.94 3.89 -14.84
C GLY A 254 6.22 3.74 -13.34
N LYS A 255 5.69 4.66 -12.52
CA LYS A 255 5.93 4.69 -11.07
C LYS A 255 4.84 4.02 -10.24
N LEU A 256 3.74 3.56 -10.84
CA LEU A 256 2.71 2.82 -10.13
C LEU A 256 3.06 1.33 -10.13
N PHE A 257 3.20 0.72 -8.96
CA PHE A 257 3.57 -0.69 -8.83
C PHE A 257 2.45 -1.57 -8.25
N LYS A 258 1.66 -1.00 -7.35
CA LYS A 258 0.52 -1.66 -6.72
C LYS A 258 -0.58 -0.64 -6.46
N ILE A 259 -1.83 -1.07 -6.54
CA ILE A 259 -3.00 -0.24 -6.27
C ILE A 259 -3.78 -0.82 -5.09
N HIS A 260 -4.08 0.01 -4.10
CA HIS A 260 -5.09 -0.25 -3.09
C HIS A 260 -6.42 0.36 -3.52
N TYR A 261 -7.42 -0.50 -3.72
CA TYR A 261 -8.71 -0.11 -4.27
C TYR A 261 -9.72 0.02 -3.13
N ARG A 262 -9.84 1.23 -2.58
CA ARG A 262 -10.65 1.58 -1.41
C ARG A 262 -11.39 2.89 -1.65
N ASN A 263 -12.59 3.03 -1.05
CA ASN A 263 -13.39 4.24 -1.12
C ASN A 263 -13.78 4.72 0.28
N VAL A 264 -14.09 5.99 0.42
CA VAL A 264 -14.51 6.63 1.67
C VAL A 264 -15.74 7.51 1.41
N ASN A 265 -16.50 7.85 2.46
CA ASN A 265 -17.70 8.65 2.36
C ASN A 265 -17.44 10.14 2.06
N GLN A 266 -16.30 10.69 2.50
CA GLN A 266 -15.87 12.08 2.33
C GLN A 266 -14.39 12.23 2.71
N PRO A 267 -13.72 13.36 2.37
CA PRO A 267 -12.34 13.60 2.76
C PRO A 267 -12.22 14.11 4.20
N LEU A 268 -10.97 14.26 4.67
CA LEU A 268 -10.60 14.92 5.92
C LEU A 268 -11.34 16.25 6.09
N PRO A 269 -11.64 16.66 7.36
CA PRO A 269 -11.06 16.16 8.62
C PRO A 269 -11.75 14.95 9.23
N HIS A 270 -12.82 14.43 8.67
CA HIS A 270 -13.54 13.25 9.15
C HIS A 270 -13.97 12.40 7.97
N PHE A 271 -13.61 11.12 7.97
CA PHE A 271 -14.07 10.16 6.97
C PHE A 271 -14.42 8.81 7.61
N VAL A 272 -15.21 8.03 6.87
CA VAL A 272 -15.53 6.63 7.16
C VAL A 272 -15.27 5.82 5.88
N GLU A 273 -14.56 4.72 6.01
CA GLU A 273 -14.37 3.77 4.91
C GLU A 273 -15.70 3.14 4.49
N THR A 274 -15.86 2.90 3.21
CA THR A 274 -17.09 2.38 2.64
C THR A 274 -16.85 1.12 1.81
N TYR A 275 -17.92 0.44 1.43
CA TYR A 275 -17.81 -0.49 0.31
C TYR A 275 -17.33 0.27 -0.94
N ILE A 276 -16.60 -0.41 -1.81
CA ILE A 276 -15.96 0.23 -2.96
C ILE A 276 -16.93 0.92 -3.93
N ASP A 277 -18.18 0.50 -3.95
CA ASP A 277 -19.28 1.07 -4.76
C ASP A 277 -20.08 2.17 -4.04
N ASN A 278 -19.78 2.48 -2.77
CA ASN A 278 -20.62 3.31 -1.89
C ASN A 278 -19.92 4.56 -1.32
N GLY A 279 -18.73 4.89 -1.78
CA GLY A 279 -18.04 6.13 -1.38
C GLY A 279 -18.41 7.33 -2.26
N TYR A 280 -17.76 8.47 -2.01
CA TYR A 280 -18.05 9.71 -2.76
C TYR A 280 -17.38 9.74 -4.14
N PHE A 281 -16.46 8.82 -4.43
CA PHE A 281 -15.75 8.77 -5.70
C PHE A 281 -16.23 7.61 -6.58
N GLU A 282 -16.35 7.88 -7.88
CA GLU A 282 -16.67 6.86 -8.88
C GLU A 282 -15.43 6.06 -9.24
N MET A 283 -15.27 4.89 -8.63
CA MET A 283 -14.07 4.06 -8.73
C MET A 283 -13.70 3.63 -10.15
N TYR A 284 -14.69 3.57 -11.07
CA TYR A 284 -14.43 3.28 -12.48
C TYR A 284 -13.47 4.28 -13.13
N LYS A 285 -13.52 5.57 -12.74
CA LYS A 285 -12.62 6.60 -13.28
C LYS A 285 -11.14 6.28 -12.99
N ALA A 286 -10.84 5.78 -11.79
CA ALA A 286 -9.49 5.35 -11.45
C ALA A 286 -9.06 4.12 -12.28
N THR A 287 -9.93 3.11 -12.42
CA THR A 287 -9.63 1.93 -13.22
C THR A 287 -9.38 2.28 -14.69
N ARG A 288 -10.19 3.17 -15.25
CA ARG A 288 -10.00 3.63 -16.62
C ARG A 288 -8.68 4.37 -16.79
N ALA A 289 -8.32 5.26 -15.86
CA ALA A 289 -7.03 5.96 -15.90
C ALA A 289 -5.83 5.00 -15.81
N LEU A 290 -5.93 3.93 -15.02
CA LEU A 290 -4.91 2.88 -14.95
C LEU A 290 -4.73 2.17 -16.31
N GLU A 291 -5.81 1.78 -16.96
CA GLU A 291 -5.72 1.12 -18.28
C GLU A 291 -5.23 2.10 -19.37
N GLU A 292 -5.63 3.38 -19.34
CA GLU A 292 -5.16 4.43 -20.27
C GLU A 292 -3.64 4.66 -20.16
N THR A 293 -3.03 4.47 -18.98
CA THR A 293 -1.58 4.62 -18.78
C THR A 293 -0.78 3.33 -19.03
N GLY A 294 -1.45 2.24 -19.39
CA GLY A 294 -0.80 0.94 -19.58
C GLY A 294 -0.25 0.36 -18.27
N PHE A 295 -0.87 0.68 -17.14
CA PHE A 295 -0.46 0.12 -15.85
C PHE A 295 -0.37 -1.40 -15.91
N TYR A 296 0.75 -1.94 -15.42
CA TYR A 296 0.91 -3.37 -15.21
C TYR A 296 1.43 -3.64 -13.79
N GLY A 297 0.61 -4.28 -13.01
CA GLY A 297 0.83 -4.56 -11.60
C GLY A 297 -0.43 -5.17 -11.00
N VAL A 298 -0.50 -5.19 -9.68
CA VAL A 298 -1.65 -5.74 -8.98
C VAL A 298 -2.51 -4.65 -8.37
N MET A 299 -3.80 -4.88 -8.37
CA MET A 299 -4.80 -4.08 -7.69
C MET A 299 -5.52 -4.96 -6.67
N ILE A 300 -5.51 -4.56 -5.41
CA ILE A 300 -6.15 -5.31 -4.32
C ILE A 300 -7.32 -4.52 -3.72
N PRO A 301 -8.38 -5.19 -3.27
CA PRO A 301 -9.32 -4.58 -2.34
C PRO A 301 -8.61 -4.32 -1.01
N ASP A 302 -8.90 -3.19 -0.38
CA ASP A 302 -8.20 -2.71 0.80
C ASP A 302 -9.19 -2.15 1.83
N HIS A 303 -9.09 -2.57 3.09
CA HIS A 303 -9.94 -2.17 4.23
C HIS A 303 -11.45 -2.20 3.94
N ILE A 304 -11.99 -3.28 3.43
CA ILE A 304 -13.41 -3.33 3.09
C ILE A 304 -14.26 -3.62 4.33
N PRO A 305 -15.35 -2.88 4.56
CA PRO A 305 -16.31 -3.22 5.60
C PRO A 305 -16.84 -4.65 5.45
N THR A 306 -16.94 -5.40 6.54
CA THR A 306 -17.35 -6.79 6.52
C THR A 306 -18.84 -6.92 6.16
N MET A 307 -19.19 -7.76 5.20
CA MET A 307 -20.58 -8.08 4.85
C MET A 307 -21.05 -9.30 5.63
N ALA A 308 -22.21 -9.17 6.27
CA ALA A 308 -22.85 -10.29 6.99
C ALA A 308 -21.87 -11.05 7.91
N ASP A 309 -20.98 -10.31 8.56
CA ASP A 309 -19.92 -10.82 9.45
C ASP A 309 -18.95 -11.83 8.81
N ASP A 310 -18.88 -11.85 7.47
CA ASP A 310 -17.97 -12.71 6.71
C ASP A 310 -17.06 -11.88 5.77
N GLY A 311 -15.76 -11.89 6.05
CA GLY A 311 -14.76 -11.19 5.25
C GLY A 311 -14.59 -11.76 3.84
N ARG A 312 -14.89 -13.04 3.62
CA ARG A 312 -14.84 -13.65 2.28
C ARG A 312 -15.94 -13.11 1.37
N ILE A 313 -17.14 -12.85 1.92
CA ILE A 313 -18.25 -12.26 1.15
C ILE A 313 -17.87 -10.86 0.66
N SER A 314 -17.38 -10.00 1.54
CA SER A 314 -16.97 -8.64 1.16
C SER A 314 -15.78 -8.65 0.19
N THR A 315 -14.86 -9.58 0.35
CA THR A 315 -13.72 -9.76 -0.57
C THR A 315 -14.22 -10.21 -1.95
N ALA A 316 -15.09 -11.21 -2.02
CA ALA A 316 -15.67 -11.69 -3.27
C ALA A 316 -16.47 -10.61 -4.00
N TYR A 317 -17.30 -9.86 -3.27
CA TYR A 317 -18.03 -8.70 -3.80
C TYR A 317 -17.08 -7.67 -4.44
N SER A 318 -16.02 -7.31 -3.71
CA SER A 318 -15.07 -6.31 -4.17
C SER A 318 -14.29 -6.77 -5.39
N ILE A 319 -13.79 -8.02 -5.39
CA ILE A 319 -13.06 -8.59 -6.51
C ILE A 319 -13.96 -8.65 -7.77
N ALA A 320 -15.22 -9.07 -7.63
CA ALA A 320 -16.15 -9.12 -8.76
C ALA A 320 -16.40 -7.72 -9.35
N TYR A 321 -16.59 -6.71 -8.50
CA TYR A 321 -16.76 -5.32 -8.91
C TYR A 321 -15.53 -4.79 -9.63
N MET A 322 -14.32 -5.02 -9.07
CA MET A 322 -13.05 -4.62 -9.67
C MET A 322 -12.83 -5.29 -11.04
N LYS A 323 -13.11 -6.59 -11.17
CA LYS A 323 -13.00 -7.33 -12.44
C LYS A 323 -13.90 -6.72 -13.52
N ALA A 324 -15.18 -6.44 -13.19
CA ALA A 324 -16.10 -5.81 -14.13
C ALA A 324 -15.61 -4.44 -14.59
N HIS A 325 -15.00 -3.65 -13.71
CA HIS A 325 -14.42 -2.36 -14.06
C HIS A 325 -13.20 -2.50 -14.97
N VAL A 326 -12.30 -3.45 -14.67
CA VAL A 326 -11.10 -3.70 -15.49
C VAL A 326 -11.50 -4.19 -16.89
N ASP A 327 -12.43 -5.13 -16.99
CA ASP A 327 -12.88 -5.69 -18.28
C ASP A 327 -13.53 -4.59 -19.16
N ARG A 328 -14.37 -3.75 -18.55
CA ARG A 328 -14.98 -2.60 -19.22
C ARG A 328 -13.91 -1.58 -19.67
N ALA A 329 -13.01 -1.18 -18.78
CA ALA A 329 -11.99 -0.18 -19.10
C ALA A 329 -11.06 -0.66 -20.23
N ARG A 330 -10.65 -1.92 -20.22
CA ARG A 330 -9.87 -2.53 -21.31
C ARG A 330 -10.59 -2.48 -22.64
N ALA A 331 -11.88 -2.85 -22.66
CA ALA A 331 -12.66 -2.80 -23.89
C ALA A 331 -12.78 -1.38 -24.44
N GLU A 332 -13.02 -0.39 -23.57
CA GLU A 332 -13.15 1.02 -23.96
C GLU A 332 -11.80 1.60 -24.43
N VAL A 333 -10.69 1.30 -23.75
CA VAL A 333 -9.35 1.80 -24.14
C VAL A 333 -8.87 1.14 -25.43
N ALA A 334 -9.17 -0.14 -25.63
CA ALA A 334 -8.80 -0.84 -26.88
C ALA A 334 -9.62 -0.35 -28.10
N ALA A 335 -10.75 0.29 -27.87
CA ALA A 335 -11.63 0.83 -28.93
C ALA A 335 -11.36 2.32 -29.24
N ALA A 336 -10.53 3.00 -28.44
CA ALA A 336 -10.21 4.43 -28.58
C ALA A 336 -8.98 4.66 -29.45
#